data_8278f58180b8f1a102b701f215e3636b
#
_entry.id   8278f58180b8f1a102b701f215e3636b
#
_cell.length_a   1.000
_cell.length_b   1.000
_cell.length_c   1.000
_cell.angle_alpha   90.00
_cell.angle_beta   90.00
_cell.angle_gamma   90.00
#
_symmetry.space_group_name_H-M   'P 1'
#
loop_
_entity.id
_entity.type
_entity.pdbx_description
1 polymer ?
#
loop_
_entity_poly.entity_id
_entity_poly.type
_entity_poly.pdbx_seq_one_letter_code
_entity_poly.pdbx_strand_id
1 'polypeptide(L)'
;MFIHVGYYHLIFNCIIQLILGVLLEVVHKFWRVGIVYMFGVVGGALAHSVVDSHVALAGASGGVYSLIGAHIATVITNWDTMQKNWLDNPAHFFSSGVFRIIALLLFCVPDFGLSIHRRINHPEQPNGITPHLGGFIIGILIGIPVLRNLKVEKWEKICFWISLLAFIALIIIAVVYNVLCIRPKLCPNIYYSN
;
A
#
# COMPACT_ATOMS: atom_id res chain seq x y z
N MET A 1 -10.80 -7.75 -4.38
CA MET A 1 -10.15 -6.94 -5.43
C MET A 1 -10.92 -6.90 -6.74
N PHE A 2 -11.74 -7.89 -7.07
CA PHE A 2 -12.54 -7.91 -8.32
C PHE A 2 -13.89 -7.21 -8.22
N ILE A 3 -14.37 -6.90 -7.03
CA ILE A 3 -15.65 -6.21 -6.79
C ILE A 3 -15.37 -4.72 -6.58
N HIS A 4 -16.08 -3.85 -7.30
CA HIS A 4 -15.92 -2.40 -7.21
C HIS A 4 -17.27 -1.71 -7.03
N VAL A 5 -17.27 -0.59 -6.33
CA VAL A 5 -18.46 0.25 -6.11
C VAL A 5 -18.58 1.21 -7.29
N GLY A 6 -19.15 0.69 -8.40
CA GLY A 6 -19.39 1.45 -9.63
C GLY A 6 -18.21 1.56 -10.58
N TYR A 7 -18.50 2.00 -11.81
CA TYR A 7 -17.53 2.07 -12.89
C TYR A 7 -16.42 3.11 -12.67
N TYR A 8 -16.73 4.24 -12.06
CA TYR A 8 -15.73 5.28 -11.77
C TYR A 8 -14.64 4.76 -10.84
N HIS A 9 -15.02 4.03 -9.78
CA HIS A 9 -14.07 3.43 -8.84
C HIS A 9 -13.19 2.38 -9.52
N LEU A 10 -13.77 1.56 -10.40
CA LEU A 10 -13.03 0.57 -11.19
C LEU A 10 -12.02 1.25 -12.12
N ILE A 11 -12.49 2.20 -12.95
CA ILE A 11 -11.66 2.88 -13.94
C ILE A 11 -10.50 3.62 -13.25
N PHE A 12 -10.79 4.33 -12.15
CA PHE A 12 -9.78 5.04 -11.37
C PHE A 12 -8.69 4.09 -10.84
N ASN A 13 -9.09 3.00 -10.19
CA ASN A 13 -8.13 1.98 -9.72
C ASN A 13 -7.28 1.43 -10.87
N CYS A 14 -7.89 1.10 -12.02
CA CYS A 14 -7.17 0.58 -13.18
C CYS A 14 -6.14 1.59 -13.73
N ILE A 15 -6.52 2.85 -13.89
CA ILE A 15 -5.63 3.89 -14.40
C ILE A 15 -4.43 4.06 -13.47
N ILE A 16 -4.68 4.20 -12.17
CA ILE A 16 -3.60 4.41 -11.21
C ILE A 16 -2.72 3.17 -11.07
N GLN A 17 -3.30 1.99 -11.03
CA GLN A 17 -2.55 0.73 -11.03
C GLN A 17 -1.64 0.62 -12.25
N LEU A 18 -2.11 0.99 -13.45
CA LEU A 18 -1.30 0.99 -14.66
C LEU A 18 -0.17 2.01 -14.58
N ILE A 19 -0.46 3.25 -14.20
CA ILE A 19 0.56 4.29 -14.10
C ILE A 19 1.65 3.89 -13.09
N LEU A 20 1.27 3.55 -11.86
CA LEU A 20 2.24 3.21 -10.82
C LEU A 20 2.92 1.87 -11.09
N GLY A 21 2.18 0.87 -11.58
CA GLY A 21 2.70 -0.46 -11.88
C GLY A 21 3.75 -0.42 -12.99
N VAL A 22 3.43 0.20 -14.12
CA VAL A 22 4.36 0.31 -15.27
C VAL A 22 5.64 1.03 -14.89
N LEU A 23 5.55 2.13 -14.13
CA LEU A 23 6.74 2.86 -13.69
C LEU A 23 7.67 2.02 -12.79
N LEU A 24 7.11 1.12 -11.97
CA LEU A 24 7.89 0.17 -11.19
C LEU A 24 8.42 -0.99 -12.05
N GLU A 25 7.61 -1.53 -12.95
CA GLU A 25 7.98 -2.70 -13.77
C GLU A 25 9.15 -2.43 -14.71
N VAL A 26 9.24 -1.24 -15.26
CA VAL A 26 10.36 -0.81 -16.11
C VAL A 26 11.70 -0.98 -15.38
N VAL A 27 11.74 -0.74 -14.06
CA VAL A 27 12.97 -0.82 -13.25
C VAL A 27 13.12 -2.19 -12.58
N HIS A 28 12.02 -2.74 -12.04
CA HIS A 28 12.09 -3.87 -11.09
C HIS A 28 11.64 -5.23 -11.66
N LYS A 29 11.14 -5.30 -12.89
CA LYS A 29 10.51 -6.45 -13.55
C LYS A 29 9.10 -6.75 -12.98
N PHE A 30 8.20 -7.18 -13.87
CA PHE A 30 6.77 -7.40 -13.59
C PHE A 30 6.50 -8.35 -12.41
N TRP A 31 7.24 -9.44 -12.28
CA TRP A 31 7.02 -10.43 -11.23
C TRP A 31 7.29 -9.90 -9.82
N ARG A 32 8.27 -8.99 -9.65
CA ARG A 32 8.55 -8.35 -8.36
C ARG A 32 7.44 -7.38 -7.96
N VAL A 33 6.98 -6.59 -8.93
CA VAL A 33 5.88 -5.67 -8.75
C VAL A 33 4.58 -6.43 -8.46
N GLY A 34 4.35 -7.54 -9.17
CA GLY A 34 3.24 -8.46 -8.93
C GLY A 34 3.23 -9.04 -7.51
N ILE A 35 4.39 -9.45 -6.98
CA ILE A 35 4.52 -9.91 -5.59
C ILE A 35 4.11 -8.81 -4.61
N VAL A 36 4.65 -7.59 -4.76
CA VAL A 36 4.31 -6.46 -3.88
C VAL A 36 2.81 -6.15 -3.95
N TYR A 37 2.24 -6.11 -5.14
CA TYR A 37 0.82 -5.87 -5.34
C TYR A 37 -0.06 -6.92 -4.64
N MET A 38 0.23 -8.21 -4.84
CA MET A 38 -0.55 -9.30 -4.26
C MET A 38 -0.49 -9.31 -2.73
N PHE A 39 0.71 -9.11 -2.16
CA PHE A 39 0.84 -8.98 -0.70
C PHE A 39 0.14 -7.74 -0.17
N GLY A 40 0.12 -6.65 -0.93
CA GLY A 40 -0.64 -5.46 -0.60
C GLY A 40 -2.14 -5.68 -0.55
N VAL A 41 -2.69 -6.43 -1.52
CA VAL A 41 -4.11 -6.84 -1.52
C VAL A 41 -4.43 -7.68 -0.29
N VAL A 42 -3.61 -8.69 -0.01
CA VAL A 42 -3.80 -9.57 1.15
C VAL A 42 -3.66 -8.81 2.47
N GLY A 43 -2.60 -8.01 2.60
CA GLY A 43 -2.33 -7.23 3.82
C GLY A 43 -3.38 -6.15 4.06
N GLY A 44 -3.84 -5.48 3.00
CA GLY A 44 -4.95 -4.53 3.09
C GLY A 44 -6.25 -5.20 3.54
N ALA A 45 -6.56 -6.39 3.00
CA ALA A 45 -7.73 -7.16 3.40
C ALA A 45 -7.63 -7.65 4.85
N LEU A 46 -6.45 -8.11 5.28
CA LEU A 46 -6.22 -8.52 6.67
C LEU A 46 -6.31 -7.34 7.63
N ALA A 47 -5.72 -6.19 7.30
CA ALA A 47 -5.85 -4.99 8.12
C ALA A 47 -7.32 -4.57 8.26
N HIS A 48 -8.08 -4.62 7.17
CA HIS A 48 -9.51 -4.33 7.17
C HIS A 48 -10.29 -5.30 8.07
N SER A 49 -10.03 -6.59 7.98
CA SER A 49 -10.71 -7.61 8.79
C SER A 49 -10.45 -7.48 10.30
N VAL A 50 -9.29 -6.90 10.66
CA VAL A 50 -8.94 -6.65 12.08
C VAL A 50 -9.60 -5.38 12.61
N VAL A 51 -9.67 -4.31 11.81
CA VAL A 51 -10.06 -2.98 12.30
C VAL A 51 -11.50 -2.60 11.92
N ASP A 52 -11.94 -2.94 10.71
CA ASP A 52 -13.22 -2.52 10.13
C ASP A 52 -14.07 -3.72 9.66
N SER A 53 -14.10 -4.81 10.44
CA SER A 53 -14.75 -6.07 10.07
C SER A 53 -16.24 -5.97 9.71
N HIS A 54 -16.92 -4.90 10.16
CA HIS A 54 -18.35 -4.64 9.89
C HIS A 54 -18.60 -3.93 8.54
N VAL A 55 -17.56 -3.46 7.89
CA VAL A 55 -17.66 -2.74 6.61
C VAL A 55 -17.36 -3.69 5.47
N ALA A 56 -18.18 -3.67 4.43
CA ALA A 56 -17.91 -4.47 3.24
C ALA A 56 -16.66 -3.97 2.51
N LEU A 57 -15.73 -4.88 2.23
CA LEU A 57 -14.51 -4.59 1.49
C LEU A 57 -14.74 -4.73 -0.02
N ALA A 58 -14.58 -3.65 -0.75
CA ALA A 58 -14.65 -3.66 -2.22
C ALA A 58 -13.52 -2.82 -2.82
N GLY A 59 -12.91 -3.33 -3.88
CA GLY A 59 -11.90 -2.62 -4.67
C GLY A 59 -10.50 -3.25 -4.64
N ALA A 60 -9.70 -2.85 -5.62
CA ALA A 60 -8.29 -3.22 -5.77
C ALA A 60 -7.37 -2.25 -5.00
N SER A 61 -7.93 -1.30 -4.27
CA SER A 61 -7.21 -0.17 -3.70
C SER A 61 -6.11 -0.56 -2.71
N GLY A 62 -6.25 -1.65 -1.95
CA GLY A 62 -5.16 -2.17 -1.11
C GLY A 62 -3.91 -2.49 -1.93
N GLY A 63 -4.07 -3.09 -3.12
CA GLY A 63 -2.98 -3.31 -4.08
C GLY A 63 -2.43 -2.02 -4.66
N VAL A 64 -3.30 -1.06 -5.03
CA VAL A 64 -2.88 0.26 -5.52
C VAL A 64 -2.04 1.00 -4.47
N TYR A 65 -2.49 1.01 -3.23
CA TYR A 65 -1.75 1.63 -2.12
C TYR A 65 -0.44 0.89 -1.82
N SER A 66 -0.36 -0.42 -2.07
CA SER A 66 0.92 -1.12 -1.97
C SER A 66 1.92 -0.71 -3.06
N LEU A 67 1.46 -0.40 -4.27
CA LEU A 67 2.33 0.18 -5.30
C LEU A 67 2.85 1.56 -4.88
N ILE A 68 2.02 2.38 -4.24
CA ILE A 68 2.45 3.67 -3.67
C ILE A 68 3.52 3.44 -2.60
N GLY A 69 3.30 2.50 -1.66
CA GLY A 69 4.29 2.10 -0.66
C GLY A 69 5.59 1.59 -1.29
N ALA A 70 5.49 0.83 -2.38
CA ALA A 70 6.64 0.35 -3.14
C ALA A 70 7.45 1.48 -3.79
N HIS A 71 6.79 2.51 -4.30
CA HIS A 71 7.48 3.72 -4.77
C HIS A 71 8.24 4.42 -3.64
N ILE A 72 7.64 4.53 -2.45
CA ILE A 72 8.31 5.09 -1.26
C ILE A 72 9.50 4.22 -0.87
N ALA A 73 9.35 2.89 -0.83
CA ALA A 73 10.46 1.96 -0.58
C ALA A 73 11.62 2.18 -1.57
N THR A 74 11.32 2.32 -2.87
CA THR A 74 12.31 2.62 -3.91
C THR A 74 13.01 3.94 -3.69
N VAL A 75 12.28 4.99 -3.28
CA VAL A 75 12.85 6.30 -2.99
C VAL A 75 13.77 6.23 -1.77
N ILE A 76 13.35 5.54 -0.70
CA ILE A 76 14.16 5.37 0.52
C ILE A 76 15.49 4.68 0.19
N THR A 77 15.45 3.56 -0.55
CA THR A 77 16.64 2.74 -0.83
C THR A 77 17.54 3.31 -1.92
N ASN A 78 17.06 4.23 -2.75
CA ASN A 78 17.83 4.79 -3.86
C ASN A 78 17.95 6.31 -3.82
N TRP A 79 17.71 6.94 -2.66
CA TRP A 79 17.65 8.40 -2.52
C TRP A 79 18.85 9.11 -3.14
N ASP A 80 20.07 8.75 -2.72
CA ASP A 80 21.28 9.42 -3.18
C ASP A 80 21.48 9.31 -4.69
N THR A 81 21.16 8.15 -5.25
CA THR A 81 21.25 7.92 -6.70
C THR A 81 20.20 8.72 -7.46
N MET A 82 18.99 8.83 -6.94
CA MET A 82 17.87 9.55 -7.55
C MET A 82 18.02 11.07 -7.47
N GLN A 83 18.72 11.57 -6.44
CA GLN A 83 18.94 13.01 -6.26
C GLN A 83 20.24 13.50 -6.92
N LYS A 84 21.06 12.62 -7.46
CA LYS A 84 22.28 13.01 -8.15
C LYS A 84 21.94 13.82 -9.39
N ASN A 85 22.41 15.08 -9.41
CA ASN A 85 22.22 16.03 -10.54
C ASN A 85 20.74 16.25 -10.93
N TRP A 86 19.83 16.16 -9.96
CA TRP A 86 18.39 16.19 -10.22
C TRP A 86 17.85 17.54 -10.75
N LEU A 87 18.61 18.62 -10.58
CA LEU A 87 18.26 19.95 -11.09
C LEU A 87 18.96 20.30 -12.42
N ASP A 88 19.85 19.44 -12.92
CA ASP A 88 20.67 19.76 -14.10
C ASP A 88 19.85 19.80 -15.40
N ASN A 89 18.82 18.96 -15.50
CA ASN A 89 17.93 18.95 -16.64
C ASN A 89 16.53 18.38 -16.28
N PRO A 90 15.51 18.66 -17.11
CA PRO A 90 14.14 18.19 -16.86
C PRO A 90 14.01 16.67 -16.69
N ALA A 91 14.77 15.86 -17.44
CA ALA A 91 14.68 14.41 -17.33
C ALA A 91 15.17 13.90 -15.97
N HIS A 92 16.24 14.50 -15.43
CA HIS A 92 16.72 14.20 -14.08
C HIS A 92 15.74 14.66 -13.01
N PHE A 93 15.10 15.82 -13.19
CA PHE A 93 14.04 16.29 -12.28
C PHE A 93 12.87 15.32 -12.20
N PHE A 94 12.31 14.90 -13.32
CA PHE A 94 11.18 13.96 -13.37
C PHE A 94 11.53 12.54 -12.85
N SER A 95 12.79 12.16 -12.88
CA SER A 95 13.26 10.88 -12.33
C SER A 95 13.66 10.95 -10.85
N SER A 96 13.71 12.16 -10.26
CA SER A 96 14.15 12.37 -8.89
C SER A 96 13.21 11.81 -7.84
N GLY A 97 13.74 11.50 -6.66
CA GLY A 97 12.96 11.08 -5.50
C GLY A 97 12.00 12.16 -5.02
N VAL A 98 12.40 13.44 -5.07
CA VAL A 98 11.55 14.58 -4.69
C VAL A 98 10.34 14.67 -5.60
N PHE A 99 10.52 14.66 -6.92
CA PHE A 99 9.39 14.69 -7.85
C PHE A 99 8.44 13.51 -7.61
N ARG A 100 8.98 12.31 -7.40
CA ARG A 100 8.19 11.11 -7.14
C ARG A 100 7.36 11.24 -5.86
N ILE A 101 7.94 11.74 -4.77
CA ILE A 101 7.20 11.98 -3.51
C ILE A 101 6.08 13.00 -3.73
N ILE A 102 6.37 14.12 -4.38
CA ILE A 102 5.36 15.16 -4.66
C ILE A 102 4.20 14.57 -5.48
N ALA A 103 4.50 13.83 -6.55
CA ALA A 103 3.50 13.20 -7.39
C ALA A 103 2.62 12.21 -6.60
N LEU A 104 3.22 11.39 -5.73
CA LEU A 104 2.49 10.46 -4.87
C LEU A 104 1.61 11.20 -3.84
N LEU A 105 2.11 12.28 -3.25
CA LEU A 105 1.32 13.10 -2.31
C LEU A 105 0.14 13.78 -3.00
N LEU A 106 0.34 14.34 -4.18
CA LEU A 106 -0.75 14.95 -4.96
C LEU A 106 -1.85 13.95 -5.30
N PHE A 107 -1.52 12.68 -5.37
CA PHE A 107 -2.45 11.59 -5.60
C PHE A 107 -3.11 11.10 -4.29
N CYS A 108 -2.31 10.81 -3.26
CA CYS A 108 -2.79 10.19 -2.02
C CYS A 108 -3.61 11.14 -1.15
N VAL A 109 -3.19 12.41 -1.04
CA VAL A 109 -3.82 13.38 -0.11
C VAL A 109 -5.28 13.63 -0.46
N PRO A 110 -5.68 13.88 -1.74
CA PRO A 110 -7.08 14.04 -2.09
C PRO A 110 -7.91 12.77 -1.87
N ASP A 111 -7.39 11.59 -2.25
CA ASP A 111 -8.10 10.32 -2.08
C ASP A 111 -8.34 9.98 -0.61
N PHE A 112 -7.29 10.11 0.20
CA PHE A 112 -7.37 9.89 1.66
C PHE A 112 -8.28 10.93 2.33
N GLY A 113 -8.16 12.21 1.95
CA GLY A 113 -8.99 13.29 2.46
C GLY A 113 -10.47 13.08 2.12
N LEU A 114 -10.77 12.68 0.90
CA LEU A 114 -12.13 12.36 0.48
C LEU A 114 -12.70 11.14 1.23
N SER A 115 -11.88 10.11 1.44
CA SER A 115 -12.26 8.91 2.19
C SER A 115 -12.58 9.23 3.65
N ILE A 116 -11.76 10.07 4.31
CA ILE A 116 -12.02 10.57 5.66
C ILE A 116 -13.28 11.42 5.71
N HIS A 117 -13.42 12.37 4.78
CA HIS A 117 -14.60 13.23 4.69
C HIS A 117 -15.89 12.41 4.56
N ARG A 118 -15.91 11.40 3.69
CA ARG A 118 -17.06 10.50 3.52
C ARG A 118 -17.35 9.70 4.80
N ARG A 119 -16.33 9.18 5.47
CA ARG A 119 -16.49 8.42 6.71
C ARG A 119 -17.09 9.24 7.84
N ILE A 120 -16.79 10.55 7.89
CA ILE A 120 -17.33 11.48 8.92
C ILE A 120 -18.75 11.91 8.58
N ASN A 121 -19.03 12.27 7.32
CA ASN A 121 -20.28 12.88 6.92
C ASN A 121 -21.36 11.90 6.44
N HIS A 122 -20.95 10.66 6.08
CA HIS A 122 -21.83 9.60 5.60
C HIS A 122 -21.54 8.28 6.33
N PRO A 123 -21.76 8.21 7.66
CA PRO A 123 -21.45 7.02 8.45
C PRO A 123 -22.26 5.79 8.03
N GLU A 124 -23.39 5.98 7.34
CA GLU A 124 -24.21 4.90 6.74
C GLU A 124 -23.54 4.23 5.53
N GLN A 125 -22.51 4.86 4.94
CA GLN A 125 -21.75 4.32 3.80
C GLN A 125 -20.24 4.38 4.09
N PRO A 126 -19.76 3.64 5.09
CA PRO A 126 -18.37 3.73 5.51
C PRO A 126 -17.42 3.24 4.42
N ASN A 127 -16.48 4.10 4.03
CA ASN A 127 -15.40 3.72 3.12
C ASN A 127 -14.27 3.05 3.90
N GLY A 128 -13.70 1.99 3.33
CA GLY A 128 -12.57 1.28 3.91
C GLY A 128 -11.26 2.07 3.81
N ILE A 129 -10.95 2.91 4.79
CA ILE A 129 -9.64 3.58 4.88
C ILE A 129 -8.55 2.59 5.27
N THR A 130 -8.90 1.61 6.08
CA THR A 130 -7.98 0.62 6.64
C THR A 130 -7.26 -0.24 5.59
N PRO A 131 -7.92 -0.72 4.50
CA PRO A 131 -7.20 -1.45 3.44
C PRO A 131 -6.18 -0.59 2.69
N HIS A 132 -6.42 0.72 2.56
CA HIS A 132 -5.45 1.66 1.97
C HIS A 132 -4.19 1.75 2.85
N LEU A 133 -4.37 1.98 4.13
CA LEU A 133 -3.25 2.06 5.08
C LEU A 133 -2.51 0.72 5.20
N GLY A 134 -3.24 -0.39 5.31
CA GLY A 134 -2.67 -1.73 5.35
C GLY A 134 -1.87 -2.05 4.08
N GLY A 135 -2.44 -1.78 2.90
CA GLY A 135 -1.77 -1.95 1.62
C GLY A 135 -0.50 -1.10 1.52
N PHE A 136 -0.57 0.17 1.90
CA PHE A 136 0.58 1.09 1.90
C PHE A 136 1.73 0.59 2.79
N ILE A 137 1.44 0.20 4.04
CA ILE A 137 2.46 -0.32 4.97
C ILE A 137 3.09 -1.60 4.42
N ILE A 138 2.28 -2.55 3.96
CA ILE A 138 2.78 -3.79 3.36
C ILE A 138 3.59 -3.51 2.10
N GLY A 139 3.18 -2.53 1.29
CA GLY A 139 3.91 -2.10 0.11
C GLY A 139 5.32 -1.60 0.42
N ILE A 140 5.51 -0.84 1.51
CA ILE A 140 6.84 -0.43 1.98
C ILE A 140 7.62 -1.64 2.49
N LEU A 141 7.03 -2.43 3.39
CA LEU A 141 7.71 -3.54 4.07
C LEU A 141 8.16 -4.65 3.10
N ILE A 142 7.36 -4.95 2.08
CA ILE A 142 7.71 -5.92 1.03
C ILE A 142 8.49 -5.28 -0.10
N GLY A 143 8.28 -3.98 -0.36
CA GLY A 143 9.02 -3.25 -1.38
C GLY A 143 10.52 -3.23 -1.12
N ILE A 144 10.95 -2.98 0.11
CA ILE A 144 12.37 -2.96 0.49
C ILE A 144 13.08 -4.27 0.15
N PRO A 145 12.61 -5.47 0.55
CA PRO A 145 13.29 -6.72 0.25
C PRO A 145 13.09 -7.24 -1.18
N VAL A 146 11.97 -6.91 -1.83
CA VAL A 146 11.62 -7.54 -3.12
C VAL A 146 12.06 -6.70 -4.31
N LEU A 147 11.99 -5.37 -4.22
CA LEU A 147 12.36 -4.51 -5.34
C LEU A 147 13.87 -4.44 -5.54
N ARG A 148 14.26 -4.16 -6.80
CA ARG A 148 15.66 -4.08 -7.16
C ARG A 148 16.26 -2.79 -6.61
N ASN A 149 17.33 -2.91 -5.83
CA ASN A 149 18.14 -1.79 -5.44
C ASN A 149 19.29 -1.57 -6.44
N LEU A 150 19.58 -0.30 -6.74
CA LEU A 150 20.63 0.08 -7.68
C LEU A 150 22.03 -0.06 -7.05
N LYS A 151 22.15 0.33 -5.78
CA LYS A 151 23.39 0.24 -5.00
C LYS A 151 23.03 -0.21 -3.59
N VAL A 152 23.65 -1.27 -3.13
CA VAL A 152 23.35 -1.84 -1.80
C VAL A 152 24.34 -1.30 -0.77
N GLU A 153 23.84 -0.47 0.13
CA GLU A 153 24.61 0.05 1.27
C GLU A 153 24.49 -0.87 2.51
N LYS A 154 25.41 -0.71 3.49
CA LYS A 154 25.39 -1.57 4.68
C LYS A 154 24.12 -1.45 5.52
N TRP A 155 23.56 -0.23 5.66
CA TRP A 155 22.33 0.03 6.40
C TRP A 155 21.11 -0.62 5.76
N GLU A 156 21.11 -0.79 4.45
CA GLU A 156 20.00 -1.41 3.73
C GLU A 156 19.85 -2.90 4.03
N LYS A 157 20.95 -3.60 4.35
CA LYS A 157 20.88 -4.98 4.83
C LYS A 157 20.15 -5.10 6.15
N ILE A 158 20.30 -4.10 7.02
CA ILE A 158 19.57 -4.01 8.29
C ILE A 158 18.09 -3.71 8.00
N CYS A 159 17.82 -2.74 7.16
CA CYS A 159 16.45 -2.41 6.73
C CYS A 159 15.73 -3.60 6.07
N PHE A 160 16.43 -4.39 5.26
CA PHE A 160 15.91 -5.61 4.66
C PHE A 160 15.37 -6.57 5.73
N TRP A 161 16.17 -6.90 6.74
CA TRP A 161 15.76 -7.83 7.78
C TRP A 161 14.67 -7.26 8.68
N ILE A 162 14.76 -5.98 9.05
CA ILE A 162 13.72 -5.30 9.84
C ILE A 162 12.39 -5.31 9.09
N SER A 163 12.38 -4.93 7.80
CA SER A 163 11.17 -4.90 6.99
C SER A 163 10.56 -6.28 6.81
N LEU A 164 11.39 -7.30 6.56
CA LEU A 164 10.93 -8.66 6.38
C LEU A 164 10.33 -9.23 7.69
N LEU A 165 11.00 -9.02 8.82
CA LEU A 165 10.51 -9.48 10.13
C LEU A 165 9.23 -8.75 10.53
N ALA A 166 9.16 -7.42 10.31
CA ALA A 166 7.96 -6.65 10.58
C ALA A 166 6.79 -7.10 9.71
N PHE A 167 7.02 -7.36 8.41
CA PHE A 167 6.01 -7.91 7.51
C PHE A 167 5.47 -9.26 8.04
N ILE A 168 6.36 -10.21 8.35
CA ILE A 168 5.97 -11.52 8.86
C ILE A 168 5.18 -11.39 10.17
N ALA A 169 5.65 -10.55 11.10
CA ALA A 169 4.99 -10.31 12.37
C ALA A 169 3.56 -9.75 12.18
N LEU A 170 3.38 -8.74 11.31
CA LEU A 170 2.07 -8.15 11.03
C LEU A 170 1.10 -9.16 10.42
N ILE A 171 1.56 -9.98 9.48
CA ILE A 171 0.71 -11.03 8.88
C ILE A 171 0.32 -12.08 9.94
N ILE A 172 1.28 -12.55 10.75
CA ILE A 172 0.98 -13.53 11.81
C ILE A 172 -0.03 -12.94 12.81
N ILE A 173 0.19 -11.72 13.30
CA ILE A 173 -0.72 -11.06 14.24
C ILE A 173 -2.13 -10.95 13.63
N ALA A 174 -2.25 -10.48 12.39
CA ALA A 174 -3.54 -10.33 11.74
C ALA A 174 -4.25 -11.69 11.53
N VAL A 175 -3.51 -12.72 11.12
CA VAL A 175 -4.09 -14.07 10.94
C VAL A 175 -4.51 -14.67 12.28
N VAL A 176 -3.65 -14.60 13.31
CA VAL A 176 -3.97 -15.10 14.66
C VAL A 176 -5.19 -14.39 15.22
N TYR A 177 -5.25 -13.06 15.10
CA TYR A 177 -6.42 -12.28 15.53
C TYR A 177 -7.70 -12.77 14.84
N ASN A 178 -7.69 -12.89 13.50
CA ASN A 178 -8.86 -13.35 12.76
C ASN A 178 -9.28 -14.77 13.16
N VAL A 179 -8.32 -15.70 13.34
CA VAL A 179 -8.62 -17.08 13.78
C VAL A 179 -9.22 -17.12 15.19
N LEU A 180 -8.70 -16.32 16.10
CA LEU A 180 -9.23 -16.25 17.47
C LEU A 180 -10.62 -15.59 17.50
N CYS A 181 -10.84 -14.55 16.69
CA CYS A 181 -12.11 -13.82 16.65
C CYS A 181 -13.23 -14.52 15.86
N ILE A 182 -12.94 -15.62 15.15
CA ILE A 182 -14.00 -16.51 14.63
C ILE A 182 -14.85 -17.10 15.78
N ARG A 183 -14.29 -17.19 16.99
CA ARG A 183 -15.03 -17.67 18.16
C ARG A 183 -15.70 -16.50 18.91
N PRO A 184 -17.06 -16.40 18.92
CA PRO A 184 -17.77 -15.27 19.54
C PRO A 184 -17.43 -15.02 21.02
N LYS A 185 -17.00 -16.05 21.73
CA LYS A 185 -16.61 -15.95 23.15
C LYS A 185 -15.32 -15.17 23.39
N LEU A 186 -14.43 -15.09 22.38
CA LEU A 186 -13.12 -14.40 22.51
C LEU A 186 -13.17 -12.94 22.03
N CYS A 187 -14.06 -12.62 21.09
CA CYS A 187 -14.24 -11.27 20.56
C CYS A 187 -15.77 -10.92 20.49
N PRO A 188 -16.44 -10.76 21.64
CA PRO A 188 -17.89 -10.57 21.66
C PRO A 188 -18.38 -9.32 20.94
N ASN A 189 -17.57 -8.26 20.90
CA ASN A 189 -17.97 -6.97 20.31
C ASN A 189 -17.96 -6.94 18.79
N ILE A 190 -17.43 -7.96 18.11
CA ILE A 190 -17.36 -8.01 16.64
C ILE A 190 -18.68 -8.53 16.04
N TYR A 191 -19.44 -9.33 16.77
CA TYR A 191 -20.61 -10.04 16.25
C TYR A 191 -21.97 -9.48 16.71
N TYR A 192 -22.03 -8.55 17.65
CA TYR A 192 -23.28 -8.14 18.32
C TYR A 192 -23.58 -6.63 18.31
N SER A 193 -22.92 -5.82 17.49
CA SER A 193 -23.39 -4.45 17.22
C SER A 193 -24.41 -4.50 16.07
N ASN A 194 -25.64 -4.87 16.41
CA ASN A 194 -26.81 -4.60 15.56
C ASN A 194 -27.20 -3.13 15.69
#